data_fc232ea26bda463a4ca83ac496c05709
#
_entry.id   fc232ea26bda463a4ca83ac496c05709
#
_cell.length_a   1.000
_cell.length_b   1.000
_cell.length_c   1.000
_cell.angle_alpha   90.00
_cell.angle_beta   90.00
_cell.angle_gamma   90.00
#
_symmetry.space_group_name_H-M   'P 1'
#
loop_
_entity.id
_entity.type
_entity.pdbx_description
1 polymer ?
#
loop_
_entity_poly.entity_id
_entity_poly.type
_entity_poly.pdbx_seq_one_letter_code
_entity_poly.pdbx_strand_id
1 'polypeptide(L)'
;MEKLTVDVKDVEAHLSLLFDHDTKGIVCLRGIGEKGTAREGVFREDIFLEPARLGWKPFVAAVIGHANRWGQHDVATFVVPCTLKDARGTAENCETFRTLCADFDTGDTDAKLAYAEEHLGDAAMVVLSGGVTEEGKPKRH
;
A
#
# COMPACT_ATOMS: atom_id res chain seq x y z
N MET A 1 9.21 -18.68 -16.11
CA MET A 1 9.18 -17.47 -15.27
C MET A 1 8.36 -17.77 -14.04
N GLU A 2 8.97 -17.68 -12.88
CA GLU A 2 8.29 -17.89 -11.61
C GLU A 2 7.21 -16.82 -11.43
N LYS A 3 5.97 -17.25 -11.16
CA LYS A 3 4.88 -16.30 -10.95
C LYS A 3 5.12 -15.61 -9.62
N LEU A 4 5.24 -14.29 -9.65
CA LEU A 4 5.27 -13.48 -8.43
C LEU A 4 3.98 -13.70 -7.65
N THR A 5 4.11 -14.15 -6.41
CA THR A 5 3.03 -14.27 -5.44
C THR A 5 3.36 -13.43 -4.23
N VAL A 6 2.37 -12.76 -3.69
CA VAL A 6 2.56 -11.96 -2.47
C VAL A 6 2.76 -12.87 -1.25
N ASP A 7 3.61 -12.46 -0.31
CA ASP A 7 3.68 -13.11 0.98
C ASP A 7 2.43 -12.76 1.81
N VAL A 8 1.67 -13.80 2.16
CA VAL A 8 0.39 -13.65 2.87
C VAL A 8 0.59 -13.02 4.25
N LYS A 9 1.68 -13.39 4.96
CA LYS A 9 1.97 -12.88 6.30
C LYS A 9 2.33 -11.40 6.25
N ASP A 10 3.13 -10.99 5.27
CA ASP A 10 3.52 -9.60 5.09
C ASP A 10 2.32 -8.74 4.72
N VAL A 11 1.44 -9.20 3.83
CA VAL A 11 0.20 -8.50 3.49
C VAL A 11 -0.70 -8.36 4.71
N GLU A 12 -0.91 -9.43 5.48
CA GLU A 12 -1.75 -9.39 6.68
C GLU A 12 -1.16 -8.47 7.75
N ALA A 13 0.15 -8.51 7.97
CA ALA A 13 0.84 -7.61 8.90
C ALA A 13 0.68 -6.14 8.48
N HIS A 14 0.88 -5.83 7.20
CA HIS A 14 0.68 -4.48 6.65
C HIS A 14 -0.75 -4.00 6.86
N LEU A 15 -1.74 -4.81 6.46
CA LEU A 15 -3.14 -4.45 6.62
C LEU A 15 -3.54 -4.26 8.09
N SER A 16 -2.97 -5.06 9.01
CA SER A 16 -3.24 -4.96 10.44
C SER A 16 -2.70 -3.69 11.10
N LEU A 17 -1.70 -3.06 10.50
CA LEU A 17 -1.23 -1.72 10.92
C LEU A 17 -2.19 -0.63 10.47
N LEU A 18 -2.73 -0.74 9.26
CA LEU A 18 -3.60 0.28 8.66
C LEU A 18 -5.04 0.18 9.12
N PHE A 19 -5.53 -1.04 9.33
CA PHE A 19 -6.95 -1.34 9.60
C PHE A 19 -7.09 -2.44 10.64
N ASP A 20 -8.31 -2.66 11.11
CA ASP A 20 -8.68 -3.79 11.96
C ASP A 20 -10.07 -4.33 11.59
N HIS A 21 -10.53 -5.35 12.32
CA HIS A 21 -11.83 -5.98 12.09
C HIS A 21 -13.02 -5.05 12.39
N ASP A 22 -12.81 -3.98 13.16
CA ASP A 22 -13.83 -2.98 13.49
C ASP A 22 -13.75 -1.76 12.56
N THR A 23 -12.83 -1.74 11.60
CA THR A 23 -12.66 -0.63 10.67
C THR A 23 -13.95 -0.38 9.88
N LYS A 24 -14.53 0.78 10.10
CA LYS A 24 -15.69 1.29 9.35
C LYS A 24 -15.21 2.14 8.18
N GLY A 25 -16.01 2.16 7.13
CA GLY A 25 -15.70 2.92 5.92
C GLY A 25 -15.11 2.04 4.82
N ILE A 26 -14.71 2.68 3.76
CA ILE A 26 -14.27 2.05 2.52
C ILE A 26 -12.75 2.09 2.44
N VAL A 27 -12.12 0.96 2.15
CA VAL A 27 -10.69 0.85 1.86
C VAL A 27 -10.49 0.79 0.35
N CYS A 28 -9.55 1.58 -0.16
CA CYS A 28 -9.20 1.60 -1.57
C CYS A 28 -7.90 0.82 -1.80
N LEU A 29 -7.96 -0.15 -2.71
CA LEU A 29 -6.78 -0.73 -3.35
C LEU A 29 -6.59 -0.05 -4.70
N ARG A 30 -5.37 0.36 -5.01
CA ARG A 30 -5.01 1.01 -6.26
C ARG A 30 -4.01 0.16 -7.03
N GLY A 31 -4.39 -0.27 -8.22
CA GLY A 31 -3.50 -0.89 -9.19
C GLY A 31 -2.91 0.17 -10.10
N ILE A 32 -1.60 0.19 -10.24
CA ILE A 32 -0.87 1.10 -11.15
C ILE A 32 0.10 0.27 -11.98
N GLY A 33 0.11 0.49 -13.30
CA GLY A 33 1.05 -0.17 -14.21
C GLY A 33 2.49 0.07 -13.79
N GLU A 34 3.28 -1.00 -13.70
CA GLU A 34 4.66 -0.93 -13.24
C GLU A 34 5.55 -0.17 -14.22
N LYS A 35 6.50 0.58 -13.65
CA LYS A 35 7.49 1.34 -14.41
C LYS A 35 8.36 0.41 -15.26
N GLY A 36 8.59 0.79 -16.50
CA GLY A 36 9.37 -0.01 -17.46
C GLY A 36 8.59 -1.12 -18.15
N THR A 37 7.28 -1.23 -17.93
CA THR A 37 6.40 -2.19 -18.59
C THR A 37 5.43 -1.51 -19.57
N ALA A 38 4.75 -2.30 -20.39
CA ALA A 38 3.71 -1.80 -21.29
C ALA A 38 2.49 -1.21 -20.56
N ARG A 39 2.39 -1.42 -19.26
CA ARG A 39 1.31 -0.91 -18.41
C ARG A 39 1.61 0.46 -17.80
N GLU A 40 2.87 0.90 -17.84
CA GLU A 40 3.29 2.20 -17.28
C GLU A 40 2.48 3.36 -17.90
N GLY A 41 1.87 4.17 -17.03
CA GLY A 41 1.06 5.32 -17.42
C GLY A 41 -0.26 5.00 -18.13
N VAL A 42 -0.53 3.73 -18.42
CA VAL A 42 -1.74 3.28 -19.13
C VAL A 42 -2.75 2.62 -18.19
N PHE A 43 -2.27 1.79 -17.26
CA PHE A 43 -3.15 1.07 -16.33
C PHE A 43 -3.26 1.80 -15.00
N ARG A 44 -4.49 2.11 -14.60
CA ARG A 44 -4.86 2.54 -13.26
C ARG A 44 -6.27 2.06 -12.95
N GLU A 45 -6.42 1.34 -11.84
CA GLU A 45 -7.72 0.85 -11.37
C GLU A 45 -7.80 1.00 -9.84
N ASP A 46 -8.94 1.47 -9.37
CA ASP A 46 -9.25 1.52 -7.94
C ASP A 46 -10.32 0.47 -7.61
N ILE A 47 -10.06 -0.34 -6.60
CA ILE A 47 -10.99 -1.33 -6.04
C ILE A 47 -11.38 -0.88 -4.64
N PHE A 48 -12.67 -0.90 -4.33
CA PHE A 48 -13.23 -0.44 -3.08
C PHE A 48 -13.79 -1.61 -2.26
N LEU A 49 -13.31 -1.77 -1.03
CA LEU A 49 -13.67 -2.85 -0.13
C LEU A 49 -14.13 -2.27 1.21
N GLU A 50 -15.10 -2.92 1.84
CA GLU A 50 -15.62 -2.55 3.16
C GLU A 50 -15.27 -3.65 4.18
N PRO A 51 -14.22 -3.50 5.02
CA PRO A 51 -13.80 -4.54 5.95
C PRO A 51 -14.90 -4.96 6.93
N ALA A 52 -15.65 -4.01 7.47
CA ALA A 52 -16.76 -4.30 8.41
C ALA A 52 -17.88 -5.11 7.76
N ARG A 53 -18.13 -4.92 6.45
CA ARG A 53 -19.16 -5.65 5.71
C ARG A 53 -18.70 -7.05 5.28
N LEU A 54 -17.44 -7.16 4.85
CA LEU A 54 -16.87 -8.42 4.38
C LEU A 54 -16.50 -9.36 5.53
N GLY A 55 -16.08 -8.81 6.66
CA GLY A 55 -15.32 -9.47 7.71
C GLY A 55 -13.82 -9.46 7.43
N TRP A 56 -13.00 -9.55 8.47
CA TRP A 56 -11.56 -9.37 8.36
C TRP A 56 -10.87 -10.39 7.44
N LYS A 57 -11.12 -11.68 7.66
CA LYS A 57 -10.50 -12.74 6.84
C LYS A 57 -10.88 -12.66 5.36
N PRO A 58 -12.16 -12.51 4.96
CA PRO A 58 -12.52 -12.29 3.56
C PRO A 58 -11.94 -10.99 2.98
N PHE A 59 -11.83 -9.91 3.77
CA PHE A 59 -11.19 -8.67 3.35
C PHE A 59 -9.70 -8.90 3.00
N VAL A 60 -8.93 -9.52 3.90
CA VAL A 60 -7.52 -9.86 3.66
C VAL A 60 -7.39 -10.77 2.44
N ALA A 61 -8.23 -11.79 2.31
CA ALA A 61 -8.22 -12.68 1.15
C ALA A 61 -8.51 -11.95 -0.17
N ALA A 62 -9.42 -10.98 -0.17
CA ALA A 62 -9.71 -10.15 -1.34
C ALA A 62 -8.50 -9.29 -1.75
N VAL A 63 -7.81 -8.67 -0.78
CA VAL A 63 -6.59 -7.90 -1.05
C VAL A 63 -5.51 -8.78 -1.68
N ILE A 64 -5.24 -9.96 -1.10
CA ILE A 64 -4.27 -10.93 -1.62
C ILE A 64 -4.64 -11.37 -3.04
N GLY A 65 -5.91 -11.66 -3.27
CA GLY A 65 -6.42 -12.06 -4.60
C GLY A 65 -6.20 -10.98 -5.66
N HIS A 66 -6.46 -9.72 -5.35
CA HIS A 66 -6.21 -8.59 -6.24
C HIS A 66 -4.71 -8.39 -6.49
N ALA A 67 -3.90 -8.41 -5.44
CA ALA A 67 -2.45 -8.22 -5.53
C ALA A 67 -1.79 -9.30 -6.41
N ASN A 68 -2.15 -10.58 -6.21
CA ASN A 68 -1.64 -11.67 -7.03
C ASN A 68 -2.08 -11.55 -8.49
N ARG A 69 -3.34 -11.20 -8.75
CA ARG A 69 -3.84 -11.02 -10.11
C ARG A 69 -3.14 -9.86 -10.81
N TRP A 70 -3.01 -8.72 -10.16
CA TRP A 70 -2.33 -7.56 -10.72
C TRP A 70 -0.84 -7.82 -10.93
N GLY A 71 -0.14 -8.43 -9.97
CA GLY A 71 1.28 -8.78 -10.10
C GLY A 71 1.59 -9.71 -11.27
N GLN A 72 0.62 -10.54 -11.70
CA GLN A 72 0.77 -11.38 -12.90
C GLN A 72 0.65 -10.61 -14.23
N HIS A 73 0.26 -9.34 -14.17
CA HIS A 73 0.00 -8.48 -15.32
C HIS A 73 0.76 -7.16 -15.29
N ASP A 74 1.91 -7.13 -14.63
CA ASP A 74 2.78 -5.93 -14.50
C ASP A 74 2.05 -4.73 -13.87
N VAL A 75 1.24 -4.99 -12.86
CA VAL A 75 0.51 -3.97 -12.11
C VAL A 75 0.89 -4.06 -10.63
N ALA A 76 1.45 -2.99 -10.11
CA ALA A 76 1.73 -2.85 -8.69
C ALA A 76 0.46 -2.55 -7.90
N THR A 77 0.36 -3.12 -6.70
CA THR A 77 -0.77 -2.92 -5.79
C THR A 77 -0.40 -1.96 -4.68
N PHE A 78 -1.21 -0.95 -4.51
CA PHE A 78 -1.10 0.01 -3.40
C PHE A 78 -2.36 -0.05 -2.53
N VAL A 79 -2.18 0.02 -1.23
CA VAL A 79 -3.26 0.21 -0.27
C VAL A 79 -3.27 1.67 0.15
N VAL A 80 -4.37 2.36 -0.08
CA VAL A 80 -4.51 3.74 0.41
C VAL A 80 -4.62 3.69 1.94
N PRO A 81 -3.74 4.39 2.70
CA PRO A 81 -3.60 4.21 4.15
C PRO A 81 -4.67 4.96 4.97
N CYS A 82 -5.85 5.12 4.42
CA CYS A 82 -7.00 5.72 5.10
C CYS A 82 -8.29 5.03 4.68
N THR A 83 -9.36 5.23 5.46
CA THR A 83 -10.71 4.92 5.00
C THR A 83 -11.28 6.08 4.20
N LEU A 84 -12.20 5.80 3.32
CA LEU A 84 -12.88 6.76 2.46
C LEU A 84 -14.35 6.89 2.85
N LYS A 85 -14.93 8.07 2.63
CA LYS A 85 -16.35 8.36 2.84
C LYS A 85 -17.25 7.65 1.83
N ASP A 86 -16.80 7.58 0.59
CA ASP A 86 -17.46 6.91 -0.53
C ASP A 86 -16.42 6.27 -1.49
N ALA A 87 -16.89 5.59 -2.53
CA ALA A 87 -16.05 4.87 -3.48
C ALA A 87 -15.36 5.81 -4.49
N ARG A 88 -14.59 6.78 -4.00
CA ARG A 88 -13.74 7.68 -4.78
C ARG A 88 -12.36 7.79 -4.13
N GLY A 89 -11.33 7.39 -4.83
CA GLY A 89 -9.95 7.38 -4.36
C GLY A 89 -9.25 8.75 -4.42
N THR A 90 -9.89 9.81 -3.93
CA THR A 90 -9.33 11.18 -3.89
C THR A 90 -9.00 11.62 -2.47
N ALA A 91 -8.08 12.57 -2.33
CA ALA A 91 -7.63 13.08 -1.03
C ALA A 91 -8.79 13.70 -0.20
N GLU A 92 -9.70 14.42 -0.85
CA GLU A 92 -10.84 15.06 -0.19
C GLU A 92 -11.82 14.04 0.38
N ASN A 93 -11.75 12.80 -0.08
CA ASN A 93 -12.61 11.71 0.35
C ASN A 93 -12.03 10.89 1.50
N CYS A 94 -10.77 11.13 1.89
CA CYS A 94 -10.16 10.50 3.05
C CYS A 94 -10.90 10.90 4.33
N GLU A 95 -11.18 9.90 5.19
CA GLU A 95 -11.94 10.09 6.42
C GLU A 95 -11.12 9.81 7.67
N THR A 96 -10.55 8.61 7.77
CA THR A 96 -9.84 8.18 8.97
C THR A 96 -8.48 7.58 8.62
N PHE A 97 -7.44 8.09 9.27
CA PHE A 97 -6.10 7.52 9.30
C PHE A 97 -5.84 6.91 10.67
N ARG A 98 -5.43 5.65 10.71
CA ARG A 98 -5.03 4.97 11.94
C ARG A 98 -3.53 5.09 12.21
N THR A 99 -2.75 5.25 11.15
CA THR A 99 -1.28 5.31 11.19
C THR A 99 -0.78 6.58 10.53
N LEU A 100 0.37 7.04 10.98
CA LEU A 100 1.14 8.06 10.27
C LEU A 100 2.00 7.34 9.23
N CYS A 101 1.85 7.72 7.96
CA CYS A 101 2.65 7.21 6.86
C CYS A 101 3.60 8.30 6.35
N ALA A 102 4.85 7.95 6.15
CA ALA A 102 5.85 8.81 5.53
C ALA A 102 6.40 8.16 4.27
N ASP A 103 6.64 8.97 3.25
CA ASP A 103 7.14 8.50 1.94
C ASP A 103 8.49 9.15 1.62
N PHE A 104 9.52 8.33 1.44
CA PHE A 104 10.90 8.76 1.20
C PHE A 104 11.34 8.32 -0.20
N ASP A 105 11.01 9.11 -1.19
CA ASP A 105 11.25 8.82 -2.61
C ASP A 105 12.52 9.44 -3.18
N THR A 106 13.16 10.34 -2.45
CA THR A 106 14.31 11.13 -2.96
C THR A 106 15.41 11.25 -1.93
N GLY A 107 16.63 11.47 -2.40
CA GLY A 107 17.79 11.75 -1.57
C GLY A 107 18.24 10.56 -0.72
N ASP A 108 18.91 10.84 0.38
CA ASP A 108 19.34 9.83 1.34
C ASP A 108 18.17 9.34 2.21
N THR A 109 17.52 8.26 1.76
CA THR A 109 16.36 7.68 2.43
C THR A 109 16.72 7.04 3.77
N ASP A 110 17.97 6.59 3.98
CA ASP A 110 18.43 6.07 5.26
C ASP A 110 18.53 7.18 6.30
N ALA A 111 19.10 8.34 5.93
CA ALA A 111 19.16 9.50 6.81
C ALA A 111 17.76 10.07 7.13
N LYS A 112 16.86 10.08 6.16
CA LYS A 112 15.47 10.53 6.37
C LYS A 112 14.70 9.60 7.31
N LEU A 113 14.87 8.29 7.18
CA LEU A 113 14.26 7.31 8.10
C LEU A 113 14.81 7.52 9.50
N ALA A 114 16.14 7.60 9.68
CA ALA A 114 16.76 7.82 10.99
C ALA A 114 16.27 9.12 11.64
N TYR A 115 16.14 10.21 10.88
CA TYR A 115 15.59 11.47 11.37
C TYR A 115 14.12 11.32 11.81
N ALA A 116 13.30 10.62 11.02
CA ALA A 116 11.91 10.38 11.38
C ALA A 116 11.79 9.55 12.66
N GLU A 117 12.58 8.49 12.80
CA GLU A 117 12.59 7.62 13.99
C GLU A 117 13.07 8.36 15.25
N GLU A 118 14.07 9.24 15.13
CA GLU A 118 14.52 10.10 16.24
C GLU A 118 13.41 11.00 16.78
N HIS A 119 12.53 11.52 15.91
CA HIS A 119 11.51 12.50 16.27
C HIS A 119 10.12 11.89 16.54
N LEU A 120 9.81 10.75 15.93
CA LEU A 120 8.48 10.13 15.99
C LEU A 120 8.49 8.76 16.70
N GLY A 121 9.66 8.22 17.02
CA GLY A 121 9.85 6.85 17.51
C GLY A 121 10.06 5.84 16.37
N ASP A 122 10.40 4.60 16.74
CA ASP A 122 10.71 3.54 15.79
C ASP A 122 9.54 3.28 14.83
N ALA A 123 9.86 3.06 13.55
CA ALA A 123 8.87 2.70 12.57
C ALA A 123 8.26 1.32 12.90
N ALA A 124 6.94 1.23 12.90
CA ALA A 124 6.25 -0.05 13.08
C ALA A 124 6.42 -0.97 11.87
N MET A 125 6.60 -0.39 10.69
CA MET A 125 6.89 -1.10 9.45
C MET A 125 7.60 -0.17 8.47
N VAL A 126 8.53 -0.73 7.70
CA VAL A 126 9.17 -0.06 6.55
C VAL A 126 8.90 -0.89 5.31
N VAL A 127 8.27 -0.30 4.31
CA VAL A 127 7.98 -0.95 3.03
C VAL A 127 9.01 -0.51 1.99
N LEU A 128 9.66 -1.47 1.34
CA LEU A 128 10.53 -1.22 0.20
C LEU A 128 9.72 -1.41 -1.07
N SER A 129 9.51 -0.33 -1.83
CA SER A 129 8.69 -0.36 -3.05
C SER A 129 9.41 -0.98 -4.27
N GLY A 130 10.68 -1.38 -4.10
CA GLY A 130 11.52 -1.91 -5.19
C GLY A 130 12.17 -0.84 -6.06
N GLY A 131 11.80 0.43 -5.89
CA GLY A 131 12.43 1.57 -6.57
C GLY A 131 13.71 2.03 -5.87
N VAL A 132 14.52 2.78 -6.59
CA VAL A 132 15.70 3.46 -6.06
C VAL A 132 15.65 4.96 -6.35
N THR A 133 16.28 5.76 -5.49
CA THR A 133 16.46 7.21 -5.71
C THR A 133 17.53 7.47 -6.77
N GLU A 134 17.71 8.73 -7.19
CA GLU A 134 18.81 9.13 -8.07
C GLU A 134 20.17 8.84 -7.46
N GLU A 135 20.29 8.85 -6.13
CA GLU A 135 21.51 8.51 -5.38
C GLU A 135 21.69 6.99 -5.16
N GLY A 136 20.82 6.15 -5.74
CA GLY A 136 20.89 4.70 -5.65
C GLY A 136 20.42 4.11 -4.33
N LYS A 137 19.74 4.85 -3.49
CA LYS A 137 19.16 4.38 -2.23
C LYS A 137 17.78 3.74 -2.45
N PRO A 138 17.42 2.67 -1.70
CA PRO A 138 16.07 2.10 -1.76
C PRO A 138 15.02 3.13 -1.38
N LYS A 139 13.94 3.22 -2.14
CA LYS A 139 12.77 4.01 -1.74
C LYS A 139 12.05 3.32 -0.59
N ARG A 140 11.59 4.10 0.39
CA ARG A 140 10.99 3.62 1.64
C ARG A 140 9.64 4.30 1.91
N HIS A 141 8.69 3.55 2.42
CA HIS A 141 7.35 4.01 2.76
C HIS A 141 6.93 3.52 4.14
#